data_265a4d60ed42df086cdbee1a640ebdf9
#
_entry.id   265a4d60ed42df086cdbee1a640ebdf9
#
_cell.length_a   1.000
_cell.length_b   1.000
_cell.length_c   1.000
_cell.angle_alpha   90.00
_cell.angle_beta   90.00
_cell.angle_gamma   90.00
#
_symmetry.space_group_name_H-M   'P 1'
#
loop_
_entity.id
_entity.type
_entity.pdbx_description
1 polymer ?
#
loop_
_entity_poly.entity_id
_entity_poly.type
_entity_poly.pdbx_seq_one_letter_code
_entity_poly.pdbx_strand_id
1 'polypeptide(L)'
;MKKKQFLALALSVVMAGGMLAGCGSSNGSSSSSKGDAKDEVVTLKWIQVGNGMPKDYDEWLAQINPYLEEKIGVNVDMEIVPWGDWDNRRSVITNSGEYFDILFTDQNRYSSEVNTGALMDITDLLKDNASELYDMIPEDYWKAVEVNGKIYGVPTYKDSSLSEYFVWDQDIADKYNIDVNSVTDFNTLYDALKTVKEGEGGSPYFMSKNGANFLLNLNYDDLSSGLPAIGVKYGDDTKTVVNPLDDEEILSNLDIVRKMYQEGIINGDAPTADDSSKYAMFFVAQGWSGAAKTTWGPNNGIANCSAVQYGNTVVSNTTVRGSINGIYSGCKHPDKALQLLNLVNTDSKVRDWFYYGAEGKDF
;
A
#
# COMPACT_ATOMS: atom_id res chain seq x y z
N MET A 1 50.05 31.00 -15.43
CA MET A 1 49.69 32.22 -16.20
C MET A 1 48.18 32.38 -16.09
N LYS A 2 47.73 33.12 -15.04
CA LYS A 2 47.29 34.53 -15.06
C LYS A 2 46.05 34.74 -15.94
N LYS A 3 44.96 35.15 -15.24
CA LYS A 3 43.73 35.82 -15.68
C LYS A 3 42.53 34.92 -15.83
N LYS A 4 41.72 34.87 -14.75
CA LYS A 4 40.28 35.09 -14.64
C LYS A 4 39.79 34.84 -13.23
N GLN A 5 40.31 35.66 -12.30
CA GLN A 5 39.62 36.00 -11.06
C GLN A 5 39.36 37.51 -11.18
N PHE A 6 38.07 37.88 -11.26
CA PHE A 6 37.49 39.20 -11.05
C PHE A 6 36.18 39.24 -11.86
N LEU A 7 35.10 38.75 -11.26
CA LEU A 7 33.74 39.24 -11.47
C LEU A 7 32.76 38.49 -10.49
N ALA A 8 32.86 38.83 -9.23
CA ALA A 8 31.85 38.44 -8.23
C ALA A 8 31.97 39.38 -7.02
N LEU A 9 31.69 40.64 -7.24
CA LEU A 9 31.48 41.60 -6.14
C LEU A 9 30.82 42.87 -6.67
N ALA A 10 29.53 42.83 -6.94
CA ALA A 10 28.68 44.01 -7.04
C ALA A 10 27.23 43.58 -7.30
N LEU A 11 26.45 43.27 -6.25
CA LEU A 11 24.98 43.42 -6.18
C LEU A 11 24.48 43.11 -4.77
N SER A 12 24.87 43.92 -3.81
CA SER A 12 24.29 43.96 -2.51
C SER A 12 24.42 45.38 -1.97
N VAL A 13 23.50 46.24 -2.36
CA VAL A 13 23.08 47.47 -1.67
C VAL A 13 22.03 48.13 -2.57
N VAL A 14 20.74 47.93 -2.30
CA VAL A 14 19.64 48.87 -2.39
C VAL A 14 18.39 48.15 -1.91
N MET A 15 18.03 48.33 -0.66
CA MET A 15 16.68 48.33 -0.10
C MET A 15 16.75 48.62 1.39
N ALA A 16 17.05 49.85 1.70
CA ALA A 16 16.76 50.43 3.00
C ALA A 16 16.33 51.88 2.75
N GLY A 17 15.02 52.16 2.90
CA GLY A 17 14.52 53.52 2.82
C GLY A 17 13.07 53.61 2.47
N GLY A 18 12.18 53.55 3.47
CA GLY A 18 10.76 53.80 3.25
C GLY A 18 9.88 53.58 4.47
N MET A 19 10.27 54.09 5.63
CA MET A 19 9.34 54.32 6.74
C MET A 19 9.33 55.80 7.05
N LEU A 20 8.12 56.33 7.11
CA LEU A 20 7.64 57.47 7.88
C LEU A 20 6.75 58.41 7.04
N ALA A 21 5.45 58.32 7.28
CA ALA A 21 4.63 59.46 7.63
C ALA A 21 3.13 59.14 7.46
N GLY A 22 2.36 59.42 8.48
CA GLY A 22 0.92 59.45 8.38
C GLY A 22 0.14 59.14 9.67
N CYS A 23 0.39 59.86 10.77
CA CYS A 23 -0.59 60.03 11.85
C CYS A 23 -1.68 60.98 11.40
N GLY A 24 -2.96 60.51 11.47
CA GLY A 24 -4.13 61.35 11.30
C GLY A 24 -5.31 60.74 12.03
N SER A 25 -5.59 61.26 13.24
CA SER A 25 -6.76 60.98 14.07
C SER A 25 -8.02 61.44 13.37
N SER A 26 -9.06 60.58 13.28
CA SER A 26 -10.44 61.00 13.36
C SER A 26 -11.35 59.88 13.83
N ASN A 27 -12.04 60.12 14.93
CA ASN A 27 -13.13 59.35 15.52
C ASN A 27 -14.26 59.12 14.50
N GLY A 28 -14.69 57.87 14.36
CA GLY A 28 -15.89 57.52 13.64
C GLY A 28 -16.35 56.13 14.03
N SER A 29 -17.32 56.03 14.92
CA SER A 29 -18.06 54.81 15.23
C SER A 29 -18.67 54.25 13.97
N SER A 30 -18.31 53.04 13.58
CA SER A 30 -19.09 52.23 12.66
C SER A 30 -18.98 50.75 13.02
N SER A 31 -20.17 50.22 13.18
CA SER A 31 -20.54 48.83 13.38
C SER A 31 -19.63 47.84 12.71
N SER A 32 -19.07 46.90 13.50
CA SER A 32 -18.44 45.67 13.03
C SER A 32 -19.48 44.79 12.35
N SER A 33 -19.57 44.86 11.03
CA SER A 33 -20.03 43.73 10.24
C SER A 33 -18.94 42.70 10.33
N LYS A 34 -19.18 41.56 11.01
CA LYS A 34 -18.46 40.33 10.81
C LYS A 34 -18.68 39.97 9.33
N GLY A 35 -17.75 40.33 8.47
CA GLY A 35 -17.59 39.67 7.20
C GLY A 35 -17.11 38.27 7.53
N ASP A 36 -17.86 37.26 7.10
CA ASP A 36 -17.38 35.86 7.01
C ASP A 36 -16.11 35.93 6.18
N ALA A 37 -14.97 35.83 6.84
CA ALA A 37 -13.73 35.44 6.16
C ALA A 37 -14.02 34.03 5.61
N LYS A 38 -14.22 33.91 4.31
CA LYS A 38 -14.16 32.62 3.67
C LYS A 38 -12.78 32.03 4.08
N ASP A 39 -12.80 30.91 4.79
CA ASP A 39 -11.58 30.18 5.10
C ASP A 39 -10.84 29.95 3.78
N GLU A 40 -9.55 30.23 3.77
CA GLU A 40 -8.71 30.07 2.59
C GLU A 40 -8.74 28.59 2.16
N VAL A 41 -9.08 28.33 0.90
CA VAL A 41 -9.11 26.95 0.36
C VAL A 41 -7.69 26.44 0.24
N VAL A 42 -7.42 25.30 0.85
CA VAL A 42 -6.10 24.67 0.89
C VAL A 42 -6.00 23.59 -0.17
N THR A 43 -4.93 23.58 -0.97
CA THR A 43 -4.62 22.46 -1.87
C THR A 43 -3.66 21.50 -1.19
N LEU A 44 -4.09 20.24 -1.02
CA LEU A 44 -3.30 19.16 -0.42
C LEU A 44 -2.67 18.28 -1.52
N LYS A 45 -1.35 18.15 -1.48
CA LYS A 45 -0.62 17.23 -2.35
C LYS A 45 -0.59 15.83 -1.74
N TRP A 46 -1.19 14.86 -2.44
CA TRP A 46 -1.25 13.47 -2.02
C TRP A 46 -0.55 12.57 -3.04
N ILE A 47 0.52 11.90 -2.61
CA ILE A 47 1.32 11.02 -3.46
C ILE A 47 0.99 9.57 -3.15
N GLN A 48 0.55 8.84 -4.17
CA GLN A 48 0.10 7.45 -4.10
C GLN A 48 0.87 6.58 -5.07
N VAL A 49 0.92 5.28 -4.78
CA VAL A 49 1.31 4.26 -5.75
C VAL A 49 0.07 3.69 -6.45
N GLY A 50 0.19 3.32 -7.70
CA GLY A 50 -0.92 2.71 -8.46
C GLY A 50 -0.51 2.35 -9.90
N ASN A 51 -1.45 2.46 -10.81
CA ASN A 51 -1.23 2.17 -12.23
C ASN A 51 -0.81 3.41 -13.06
N GLY A 52 -0.39 4.48 -12.38
CA GLY A 52 -0.11 5.78 -12.99
C GLY A 52 -1.34 6.69 -13.03
N MET A 53 -1.15 7.92 -13.50
CA MET A 53 -2.21 8.92 -13.58
C MET A 53 -3.33 8.47 -14.52
N PRO A 54 -4.61 8.51 -14.09
CA PRO A 54 -5.74 8.21 -14.95
C PRO A 54 -5.86 9.23 -16.08
N LYS A 55 -6.38 8.81 -17.23
CA LYS A 55 -6.52 9.69 -18.40
C LYS A 55 -7.50 10.84 -18.17
N ASP A 56 -8.48 10.60 -17.32
CA ASP A 56 -9.60 11.52 -17.04
C ASP A 56 -9.40 12.29 -15.72
N TYR A 57 -8.13 12.45 -15.32
CA TYR A 57 -7.77 13.08 -14.05
C TYR A 57 -8.34 14.51 -13.90
N ASP A 58 -8.28 15.32 -14.95
CA ASP A 58 -8.81 16.70 -14.91
C ASP A 58 -10.33 16.73 -14.73
N GLU A 59 -11.06 15.78 -15.33
CA GLU A 59 -12.51 15.67 -15.19
C GLU A 59 -12.87 15.18 -13.77
N TRP A 60 -12.11 14.26 -13.23
CA TRP A 60 -12.23 13.80 -11.86
C TRP A 60 -12.00 14.93 -10.87
N LEU A 61 -10.94 15.74 -11.04
CA LEU A 61 -10.68 16.94 -10.22
C LEU A 61 -11.82 17.95 -10.29
N ALA A 62 -12.38 18.18 -11.47
CA ALA A 62 -13.49 19.12 -11.67
C ALA A 62 -14.77 18.72 -10.92
N GLN A 63 -14.94 17.43 -10.60
CA GLN A 63 -16.06 16.93 -9.81
C GLN A 63 -15.76 16.92 -8.31
N ILE A 64 -14.60 16.41 -7.92
CA ILE A 64 -14.29 16.20 -6.51
C ILE A 64 -13.90 17.48 -5.77
N ASN A 65 -13.09 18.35 -6.39
CA ASN A 65 -12.58 19.54 -5.69
C ASN A 65 -13.68 20.52 -5.26
N PRO A 66 -14.71 20.86 -6.07
CA PRO A 66 -15.80 21.71 -5.59
C PRO A 66 -16.54 21.12 -4.38
N TYR A 67 -16.67 19.80 -4.33
CA TYR A 67 -17.33 19.13 -3.21
C TYR A 67 -16.46 19.16 -1.94
N LEU A 68 -15.15 18.89 -2.08
CA LEU A 68 -14.21 18.96 -0.96
C LEU A 68 -14.07 20.41 -0.44
N GLU A 69 -14.08 21.39 -1.35
CA GLU A 69 -14.05 22.81 -0.98
C GLU A 69 -15.27 23.19 -0.14
N GLU A 70 -16.47 22.74 -0.56
CA GLU A 70 -17.71 22.99 0.19
C GLU A 70 -17.70 22.32 1.58
N LYS A 71 -17.19 21.07 1.65
CA LYS A 71 -17.24 20.26 2.87
C LYS A 71 -16.18 20.63 3.90
N ILE A 72 -14.96 20.83 3.46
CA ILE A 72 -13.80 20.97 4.34
C ILE A 72 -12.82 22.09 3.94
N GLY A 73 -13.13 22.88 2.89
CA GLY A 73 -12.25 23.96 2.41
C GLY A 73 -10.94 23.44 1.81
N VAL A 74 -10.98 22.31 1.08
CA VAL A 74 -9.80 21.63 0.53
C VAL A 74 -9.98 21.37 -0.96
N ASN A 75 -8.89 21.53 -1.71
CA ASN A 75 -8.69 20.91 -3.01
C ASN A 75 -7.63 19.82 -2.88
N VAL A 76 -7.75 18.73 -3.63
CA VAL A 76 -6.74 17.67 -3.70
C VAL A 76 -5.94 17.77 -5.00
N ASP A 77 -4.63 17.54 -4.91
CA ASP A 77 -3.71 17.36 -6.02
C ASP A 77 -3.02 16.00 -5.85
N MET A 78 -3.33 15.06 -6.75
CA MET A 78 -2.84 13.69 -6.66
C MET A 78 -1.65 13.47 -7.60
N GLU A 79 -0.64 12.76 -7.09
CA GLU A 79 0.39 12.14 -7.91
C GLU A 79 0.29 10.62 -7.74
N ILE A 80 -0.07 9.90 -8.82
CA ILE A 80 -0.19 8.43 -8.80
C ILE A 80 0.97 7.86 -9.59
N VAL A 81 1.92 7.27 -8.87
CA VAL A 81 3.18 6.73 -9.43
C VAL A 81 2.99 5.26 -9.80
N PRO A 82 3.42 4.83 -11.01
CA PRO A 82 3.39 3.41 -11.37
C PRO A 82 4.20 2.54 -10.41
N TRP A 83 3.71 1.32 -10.14
CA TRP A 83 4.39 0.36 -9.25
C TRP A 83 5.87 0.15 -9.59
N GLY A 84 6.21 0.08 -10.88
CA GLY A 84 7.60 -0.11 -11.33
C GLY A 84 8.54 1.06 -11.02
N ASP A 85 8.00 2.27 -10.83
CA ASP A 85 8.76 3.49 -10.57
C ASP A 85 8.71 3.91 -9.10
N TRP A 86 7.85 3.26 -8.31
CA TRP A 86 7.51 3.70 -6.96
C TRP A 86 8.70 3.82 -6.02
N ASP A 87 9.54 2.80 -5.93
CA ASP A 87 10.68 2.80 -5.00
C ASP A 87 11.68 3.92 -5.31
N ASN A 88 11.90 4.20 -6.60
CA ASN A 88 12.76 5.29 -7.04
C ASN A 88 12.14 6.65 -6.70
N ARG A 89 10.86 6.85 -7.04
CA ARG A 89 10.15 8.11 -6.78
C ARG A 89 10.06 8.41 -5.28
N ARG A 90 9.69 7.42 -4.50
CA ARG A 90 9.63 7.50 -3.03
C ARG A 90 10.97 7.88 -2.41
N SER A 91 12.06 7.25 -2.88
CA SER A 91 13.41 7.59 -2.43
C SER A 91 13.77 9.05 -2.73
N VAL A 92 13.39 9.56 -3.90
CA VAL A 92 13.57 10.97 -4.24
C VAL A 92 12.79 11.87 -3.30
N ILE A 93 11.49 11.62 -3.09
CA ILE A 93 10.61 12.42 -2.24
C ILE A 93 11.19 12.51 -0.81
N THR A 94 11.50 11.37 -0.21
CA THR A 94 11.93 11.29 1.19
C THR A 94 13.34 11.84 1.42
N ASN A 95 14.22 11.80 0.41
CA ASN A 95 15.61 12.26 0.55
C ASN A 95 15.84 13.70 0.08
N SER A 96 15.00 14.24 -0.81
CA SER A 96 15.17 15.61 -1.36
C SER A 96 14.54 16.69 -0.49
N GLY A 97 13.65 16.32 0.45
CA GLY A 97 12.82 17.28 1.17
C GLY A 97 11.72 17.89 0.28
N GLU A 98 11.33 17.20 -0.79
CA GLU A 98 10.18 17.61 -1.60
C GLU A 98 8.92 17.68 -0.74
N TYR A 99 8.14 18.76 -0.92
CA TYR A 99 6.91 18.95 -0.15
C TYR A 99 5.79 18.04 -0.65
N PHE A 100 5.11 17.44 0.28
CA PHE A 100 3.83 16.74 0.12
C PHE A 100 3.03 16.90 1.41
N ASP A 101 1.75 16.60 1.39
CA ASP A 101 0.91 16.58 2.59
C ASP A 101 0.65 15.15 3.03
N ILE A 102 0.28 14.28 2.09
CA ILE A 102 -0.02 12.86 2.36
C ILE A 102 0.82 11.98 1.45
N LEU A 103 1.40 10.92 2.00
CA LEU A 103 2.22 9.95 1.28
C LEU A 103 1.76 8.52 1.57
N PHE A 104 1.58 7.73 0.51
CA PHE A 104 1.47 6.28 0.67
C PHE A 104 2.76 5.70 1.24
N THR A 105 2.62 4.85 2.24
CA THR A 105 3.70 4.04 2.80
C THR A 105 3.22 2.63 3.10
N ASP A 106 4.15 1.73 3.35
CA ASP A 106 3.88 0.33 3.60
C ASP A 106 4.80 -0.26 4.69
N GLN A 107 4.56 -1.50 5.06
CA GLN A 107 5.32 -2.24 6.08
C GLN A 107 6.83 -2.17 5.89
N ASN A 108 7.34 -2.10 4.64
CA ASN A 108 8.78 -2.12 4.36
C ASN A 108 9.47 -0.80 4.69
N ARG A 109 8.73 0.29 4.72
CA ARG A 109 9.28 1.65 4.85
C ARG A 109 8.73 2.46 6.00
N TYR A 110 7.49 2.19 6.44
CA TYR A 110 6.81 2.99 7.44
C TYR A 110 7.66 3.27 8.69
N SER A 111 8.20 2.24 9.32
CA SER A 111 9.04 2.42 10.50
C SER A 111 10.31 3.23 10.22
N SER A 112 10.92 3.07 9.05
CA SER A 112 12.09 3.84 8.64
C SER A 112 11.75 5.31 8.42
N GLU A 113 10.63 5.62 7.77
CA GLU A 113 10.16 6.98 7.51
C GLU A 113 9.77 7.70 8.80
N VAL A 114 9.18 6.99 9.76
CA VAL A 114 8.96 7.52 11.12
C VAL A 114 10.28 7.85 11.81
N ASN A 115 11.23 6.91 11.81
CA ASN A 115 12.50 7.07 12.50
C ASN A 115 13.39 8.18 11.89
N THR A 116 13.26 8.43 10.59
CA THR A 116 13.97 9.54 9.92
C THR A 116 13.25 10.89 10.05
N GLY A 117 12.07 10.91 10.69
CA GLY A 117 11.29 12.13 10.91
C GLY A 117 10.57 12.64 9.66
N ALA A 118 10.34 11.78 8.64
CA ALA A 118 9.60 12.14 7.45
C ALA A 118 8.09 12.27 7.71
N LEU A 119 7.56 11.52 8.68
CA LEU A 119 6.14 11.49 9.00
C LEU A 119 5.84 12.18 10.34
N MET A 120 4.67 12.83 10.42
CA MET A 120 4.18 13.54 11.59
C MET A 120 3.52 12.59 12.59
N ASP A 121 3.76 12.81 13.89
CA ASP A 121 2.94 12.22 14.96
C ASP A 121 1.53 12.82 14.91
N ILE A 122 0.54 12.00 14.58
CA ILE A 122 -0.87 12.39 14.44
C ILE A 122 -1.74 11.90 15.58
N THR A 123 -1.17 11.31 16.62
CA THR A 123 -1.90 10.65 17.72
C THR A 123 -2.98 11.55 18.34
N ASP A 124 -2.61 12.77 18.68
CA ASP A 124 -3.53 13.72 19.30
C ASP A 124 -4.49 14.38 18.29
N LEU A 125 -4.09 14.48 17.02
CA LEU A 125 -4.85 15.15 15.97
C LEU A 125 -5.99 14.29 15.40
N LEU A 126 -5.86 12.96 15.48
CA LEU A 126 -6.78 12.01 14.85
C LEU A 126 -8.22 12.19 15.34
N LYS A 127 -8.43 12.20 16.65
CA LYS A 127 -9.79 12.27 17.24
C LYS A 127 -10.47 13.60 16.99
N ASP A 128 -9.70 14.68 16.92
CA ASP A 128 -10.25 16.02 16.72
C ASP A 128 -10.59 16.28 15.24
N ASN A 129 -9.89 15.65 14.30
CA ASN A 129 -10.00 15.96 12.87
C ASN A 129 -10.50 14.81 12.01
N ALA A 130 -10.55 13.58 12.54
CA ALA A 130 -10.97 12.37 11.83
C ALA A 130 -11.65 11.37 12.77
N SER A 131 -12.57 11.83 13.60
CA SER A 131 -13.23 11.02 14.65
C SER A 131 -14.03 9.86 14.06
N GLU A 132 -14.78 10.06 12.97
CA GLU A 132 -15.56 8.99 12.34
C GLU A 132 -14.65 7.89 11.79
N LEU A 133 -13.55 8.27 11.14
CA LEU A 133 -12.53 7.33 10.66
C LEU A 133 -11.86 6.60 11.83
N TYR A 134 -11.52 7.33 12.89
CA TYR A 134 -10.91 6.74 14.08
C TYR A 134 -11.81 5.68 14.72
N ASP A 135 -13.11 5.96 14.85
CA ASP A 135 -14.09 5.05 15.44
C ASP A 135 -14.44 3.86 14.51
N MET A 136 -14.34 4.05 13.19
CA MET A 136 -14.61 3.02 12.20
C MET A 136 -13.51 1.97 12.15
N ILE A 137 -12.25 2.36 12.31
CA ILE A 137 -11.09 1.44 12.24
C ILE A 137 -10.94 0.73 13.59
N PRO A 138 -10.85 -0.62 13.63
CA PRO A 138 -10.69 -1.37 14.87
C PRO A 138 -9.43 -0.94 15.66
N GLU A 139 -9.52 -0.96 16.99
CA GLU A 139 -8.42 -0.56 17.89
C GLU A 139 -7.12 -1.32 17.61
N ASP A 140 -7.21 -2.61 17.26
CA ASP A 140 -6.04 -3.44 16.97
C ASP A 140 -5.31 -2.99 15.68
N TYR A 141 -6.03 -2.40 14.71
CA TYR A 141 -5.42 -1.80 13.53
C TYR A 141 -4.64 -0.54 13.89
N TRP A 142 -5.19 0.29 14.79
CA TRP A 142 -4.46 1.46 15.29
C TRP A 142 -3.20 1.05 16.05
N LYS A 143 -3.29 0.03 16.91
CA LYS A 143 -2.12 -0.54 17.60
C LYS A 143 -1.09 -1.10 16.62
N ALA A 144 -1.54 -1.73 15.53
CA ALA A 144 -0.64 -2.27 14.51
C ALA A 144 0.19 -1.19 13.81
N VAL A 145 -0.31 0.03 13.68
CA VAL A 145 0.43 1.15 13.06
C VAL A 145 1.16 2.04 14.06
N GLU A 146 1.09 1.76 15.36
CA GLU A 146 1.90 2.46 16.35
C GLU A 146 3.40 2.17 16.16
N VAL A 147 4.20 3.22 16.29
CA VAL A 147 5.65 3.15 16.42
C VAL A 147 6.02 3.87 17.72
N ASN A 148 6.61 3.15 18.67
CA ASN A 148 6.92 3.67 20.02
C ASN A 148 5.71 4.29 20.74
N GLY A 149 4.51 3.68 20.58
CA GLY A 149 3.27 4.12 21.20
C GLY A 149 2.64 5.35 20.59
N LYS A 150 3.00 5.71 19.35
CA LYS A 150 2.50 6.87 18.61
C LYS A 150 2.09 6.49 17.20
N ILE A 151 1.08 7.17 16.66
CA ILE A 151 0.51 6.94 15.32
C ILE A 151 1.06 8.01 14.37
N TYR A 152 1.61 7.57 13.22
CA TYR A 152 2.20 8.46 12.20
C TYR A 152 1.52 8.34 10.83
N GLY A 153 0.47 7.55 10.74
CA GLY A 153 -0.30 7.40 9.51
C GLY A 153 -1.60 6.64 9.73
N VAL A 154 -2.51 6.80 8.80
CA VAL A 154 -3.81 6.16 8.79
C VAL A 154 -3.71 4.85 8.00
N PRO A 155 -3.98 3.69 8.61
CA PRO A 155 -4.04 2.43 7.87
C PRO A 155 -5.21 2.46 6.89
N THR A 156 -4.99 1.94 5.68
CA THR A 156 -6.10 1.77 4.74
C THR A 156 -7.04 0.70 5.28
N TYR A 157 -8.25 1.09 5.65
CA TYR A 157 -9.25 0.17 6.19
C TYR A 157 -9.89 -0.63 5.06
N LYS A 158 -9.32 -1.76 4.80
CA LYS A 158 -9.77 -2.77 3.84
C LYS A 158 -9.67 -4.15 4.49
N ASP A 159 -9.96 -5.19 3.75
CA ASP A 159 -9.55 -6.54 4.16
C ASP A 159 -8.01 -6.59 4.22
N SER A 160 -7.49 -6.47 5.44
CA SER A 160 -6.05 -6.55 5.73
C SER A 160 -5.65 -7.97 6.13
N SER A 161 -6.46 -8.96 5.77
CA SER A 161 -6.11 -10.37 5.94
C SER A 161 -5.16 -10.86 4.86
N LEU A 162 -4.39 -11.88 5.21
CA LEU A 162 -3.58 -12.66 4.29
C LEU A 162 -4.18 -14.06 4.22
N SER A 163 -4.64 -14.43 3.04
CA SER A 163 -5.10 -15.79 2.71
C SER A 163 -4.42 -16.21 1.43
N GLU A 164 -3.85 -17.40 1.43
CA GLU A 164 -3.18 -17.97 0.26
C GLU A 164 -4.06 -19.05 -0.36
N TYR A 165 -3.97 -19.17 -1.66
CA TYR A 165 -4.78 -20.10 -2.45
C TYR A 165 -3.92 -20.91 -3.40
N PHE A 166 -4.24 -22.19 -3.50
CA PHE A 166 -3.84 -23.05 -4.60
C PHE A 166 -4.77 -22.78 -5.78
N VAL A 167 -4.24 -22.20 -6.84
CA VAL A 167 -4.98 -21.76 -8.02
C VAL A 167 -4.72 -22.71 -9.17
N TRP A 168 -5.79 -23.21 -9.78
CA TRP A 168 -5.75 -24.24 -10.80
C TRP A 168 -6.42 -23.81 -12.10
N ASP A 169 -5.87 -24.25 -13.22
CA ASP A 169 -6.66 -24.46 -14.42
C ASP A 169 -7.53 -25.70 -14.19
N GLN A 170 -8.84 -25.48 -14.01
CA GLN A 170 -9.80 -26.54 -13.68
C GLN A 170 -9.92 -27.56 -14.81
N ASP A 171 -9.81 -27.11 -16.08
CA ASP A 171 -9.88 -28.01 -17.22
C ASP A 171 -8.72 -29.01 -17.22
N ILE A 172 -7.53 -28.61 -16.76
CA ILE A 172 -6.40 -29.50 -16.54
C ILE A 172 -6.64 -30.43 -15.36
N ALA A 173 -7.14 -29.91 -14.23
CA ALA A 173 -7.47 -30.74 -13.08
C ALA A 173 -8.49 -31.83 -13.43
N ASP A 174 -9.55 -31.46 -14.13
CA ASP A 174 -10.61 -32.38 -14.58
C ASP A 174 -10.05 -33.44 -15.55
N LYS A 175 -9.19 -33.04 -16.49
CA LYS A 175 -8.53 -33.95 -17.44
C LYS A 175 -7.79 -35.09 -16.77
N TYR A 176 -7.16 -34.82 -15.61
CA TYR A 176 -6.40 -35.80 -14.83
C TYR A 176 -7.16 -36.35 -13.62
N ASN A 177 -8.46 -36.08 -13.51
CA ASN A 177 -9.33 -36.50 -12.42
C ASN A 177 -8.79 -36.06 -11.03
N ILE A 178 -8.26 -34.86 -10.95
CA ILE A 178 -7.79 -34.26 -9.71
C ILE A 178 -8.96 -33.51 -9.05
N ASP A 179 -9.39 -33.99 -7.89
CA ASP A 179 -10.29 -33.20 -7.01
C ASP A 179 -9.45 -32.14 -6.30
N VAL A 180 -9.51 -30.92 -6.81
CA VAL A 180 -8.73 -29.78 -6.28
C VAL A 180 -9.03 -29.50 -4.80
N ASN A 181 -10.25 -29.84 -4.32
CA ASN A 181 -10.60 -29.65 -2.91
C ASN A 181 -9.91 -30.69 -1.98
N SER A 182 -9.42 -31.78 -2.53
CA SER A 182 -8.65 -32.78 -1.78
C SER A 182 -7.16 -32.42 -1.68
N VAL A 183 -6.70 -31.43 -2.44
CA VAL A 183 -5.31 -30.96 -2.44
C VAL A 183 -5.17 -29.86 -1.37
N THR A 184 -4.87 -30.26 -0.14
CA THR A 184 -4.86 -29.37 1.02
C THR A 184 -3.48 -29.18 1.66
N ASP A 185 -2.49 -29.96 1.23
CA ASP A 185 -1.11 -29.91 1.73
C ASP A 185 -0.09 -30.14 0.59
N PHE A 186 1.19 -29.97 0.90
CA PHE A 186 2.26 -30.10 -0.10
C PHE A 186 2.49 -31.52 -0.59
N ASN A 187 2.14 -32.56 0.16
CA ASN A 187 2.27 -33.95 -0.31
C ASN A 187 1.22 -34.24 -1.36
N THR A 188 -0.05 -33.93 -1.07
CA THR A 188 -1.16 -34.11 -2.02
C THR A 188 -0.98 -33.21 -3.24
N LEU A 189 -0.43 -32.01 -3.07
CA LEU A 189 -0.08 -31.10 -4.17
C LEU A 189 1.01 -31.71 -5.06
N TYR A 190 2.07 -32.26 -4.47
CA TYR A 190 3.16 -32.89 -5.23
C TYR A 190 2.63 -34.04 -6.09
N ASP A 191 1.81 -34.94 -5.52
CA ASP A 191 1.27 -36.09 -6.24
C ASP A 191 0.36 -35.66 -7.40
N ALA A 192 -0.50 -34.66 -7.18
CA ALA A 192 -1.36 -34.09 -8.20
C ALA A 192 -0.57 -33.44 -9.35
N LEU A 193 0.39 -32.57 -9.03
CA LEU A 193 1.20 -31.87 -10.04
C LEU A 193 2.17 -32.81 -10.79
N LYS A 194 2.63 -33.86 -10.15
CA LYS A 194 3.41 -34.91 -10.81
C LYS A 194 2.60 -35.61 -11.89
N THR A 195 1.34 -35.97 -11.57
CA THR A 195 0.40 -36.53 -12.54
C THR A 195 0.18 -35.62 -13.76
N VAL A 196 -0.04 -34.31 -13.51
CA VAL A 196 -0.17 -33.33 -14.57
C VAL A 196 1.09 -33.26 -15.44
N LYS A 197 2.27 -33.19 -14.80
CA LYS A 197 3.54 -33.14 -15.52
C LYS A 197 3.78 -34.37 -16.42
N GLU A 198 3.46 -35.54 -15.93
CA GLU A 198 3.62 -36.80 -16.71
C GLU A 198 2.70 -36.81 -17.92
N GLY A 199 1.54 -36.17 -17.86
CA GLY A 199 0.58 -36.12 -18.95
C GLY A 199 0.77 -34.94 -19.91
N GLU A 200 1.05 -33.74 -19.43
CA GLU A 200 1.21 -32.53 -20.26
C GLU A 200 2.64 -32.28 -20.70
N GLY A 201 3.63 -32.76 -19.94
CA GLY A 201 5.01 -32.33 -20.08
C GLY A 201 5.22 -30.90 -19.51
N GLY A 202 6.42 -30.39 -19.65
CA GLY A 202 6.76 -29.05 -19.15
C GLY A 202 6.72 -28.92 -17.62
N SER A 203 6.48 -27.72 -17.13
CA SER A 203 6.40 -27.40 -15.70
C SER A 203 4.99 -26.89 -15.37
N PRO A 204 4.13 -27.70 -14.75
CA PRO A 204 2.75 -27.30 -14.45
C PRO A 204 2.64 -26.19 -13.39
N TYR A 205 3.59 -26.09 -12.48
CA TYR A 205 3.60 -25.09 -11.42
C TYR A 205 4.50 -23.90 -11.81
N PHE A 206 3.89 -22.74 -12.00
CA PHE A 206 4.64 -21.50 -12.12
C PHE A 206 4.90 -20.91 -10.74
N MET A 207 6.17 -20.69 -10.42
CA MET A 207 6.64 -20.04 -9.18
C MET A 207 7.57 -18.88 -9.55
N SER A 208 7.39 -17.73 -8.92
CA SER A 208 8.32 -16.61 -9.00
C SER A 208 9.44 -16.72 -7.96
N LYS A 209 10.43 -15.82 -8.03
CA LYS A 209 11.59 -15.77 -7.11
C LYS A 209 11.24 -15.71 -5.62
N ASN A 210 10.05 -15.22 -5.28
CA ASN A 210 9.56 -15.11 -3.91
C ASN A 210 8.40 -16.07 -3.63
N GLY A 211 8.09 -16.94 -4.56
CA GLY A 211 6.87 -17.73 -4.56
C GLY A 211 6.72 -18.75 -3.43
N ALA A 212 7.77 -18.99 -2.62
CA ALA A 212 7.69 -19.85 -1.43
C ALA A 212 7.54 -19.08 -0.10
N ASN A 213 7.57 -17.75 -0.13
CA ASN A 213 7.51 -16.92 1.09
C ASN A 213 6.20 -17.07 1.87
N PHE A 214 5.10 -17.45 1.20
CA PHE A 214 3.82 -17.68 1.87
C PHE A 214 3.89 -18.76 2.96
N LEU A 215 4.79 -19.73 2.84
CA LEU A 215 5.00 -20.75 3.87
C LEU A 215 5.42 -20.15 5.22
N LEU A 216 6.13 -19.04 5.18
CA LEU A 216 6.55 -18.30 6.36
C LEU A 216 5.45 -17.33 6.81
N ASN A 217 4.90 -16.57 5.88
CA ASN A 217 3.95 -15.50 6.15
C ASN A 217 2.62 -15.98 6.76
N LEU A 218 2.22 -17.23 6.51
CA LEU A 218 1.03 -17.83 7.11
C LEU A 218 1.23 -18.31 8.56
N ASN A 219 2.48 -18.48 9.00
CA ASN A 219 2.79 -19.07 10.29
C ASN A 219 3.48 -18.10 11.25
N TYR A 220 4.15 -17.07 10.73
CA TYR A 220 4.97 -16.15 11.51
C TYR A 220 4.70 -14.71 11.17
N ASP A 221 4.65 -13.87 12.20
CA ASP A 221 4.79 -12.41 12.07
C ASP A 221 6.28 -12.11 11.84
N ASP A 222 6.58 -11.65 10.62
CA ASP A 222 7.95 -11.38 10.18
C ASP A 222 8.48 -10.09 10.82
N LEU A 223 9.61 -10.18 11.50
CA LEU A 223 10.30 -9.06 12.14
C LEU A 223 11.45 -8.52 11.29
N SER A 224 11.67 -9.06 10.10
CA SER A 224 12.70 -8.63 9.16
C SER A 224 12.10 -8.41 7.77
N SER A 225 12.72 -7.56 6.93
CA SER A 225 12.32 -7.43 5.53
C SER A 225 13.06 -8.47 4.66
N GLY A 226 12.33 -9.20 3.85
CA GLY A 226 12.88 -10.25 2.98
C GLY A 226 12.63 -11.65 3.51
N LEU A 227 13.48 -12.62 3.14
CA LEU A 227 13.37 -13.98 3.69
C LEU A 227 13.60 -13.89 5.19
N PRO A 228 12.60 -14.17 6.05
CA PRO A 228 12.71 -13.92 7.46
C PRO A 228 13.66 -14.90 8.10
N ALA A 229 14.73 -14.37 8.70
CA ALA A 229 15.58 -15.12 9.60
C ALA A 229 15.05 -15.07 11.03
N ILE A 230 14.12 -14.17 11.34
CA ILE A 230 13.51 -14.00 12.66
C ILE A 230 12.02 -13.68 12.54
N GLY A 231 11.22 -14.26 13.42
CA GLY A 231 9.78 -14.04 13.49
C GLY A 231 9.18 -14.48 14.81
N VAL A 232 7.92 -14.15 15.03
CA VAL A 232 7.11 -14.65 16.14
C VAL A 232 6.00 -15.51 15.58
N LYS A 233 5.87 -16.75 16.06
CA LYS A 233 4.80 -17.67 15.59
C LYS A 233 3.43 -17.11 15.96
N TYR A 234 2.49 -17.12 15.03
CA TYR A 234 1.11 -16.70 15.32
C TYR A 234 0.51 -17.57 16.43
N GLY A 235 -0.13 -16.93 17.40
CA GLY A 235 -0.69 -17.59 18.56
C GLY A 235 0.32 -17.87 19.70
N ASP A 236 1.59 -17.46 19.57
CA ASP A 236 2.53 -17.49 20.69
C ASP A 236 2.35 -16.26 21.59
N ASP A 237 1.63 -16.43 22.70
CA ASP A 237 1.38 -15.37 23.70
C ASP A 237 2.67 -14.90 24.39
N THR A 238 3.71 -15.73 24.39
CA THR A 238 5.02 -15.36 24.98
C THR A 238 5.83 -14.45 24.06
N LYS A 239 5.43 -14.33 22.80
CA LYS A 239 6.11 -13.54 21.75
C LYS A 239 7.61 -13.87 21.63
N THR A 240 7.90 -15.17 21.71
CA THR A 240 9.27 -15.67 21.57
C THR A 240 9.74 -15.46 20.14
N VAL A 241 10.84 -14.73 19.98
CA VAL A 241 11.49 -14.53 18.68
C VAL A 241 12.29 -15.77 18.33
N VAL A 242 12.00 -16.36 17.19
CA VAL A 242 12.66 -17.58 16.70
C VAL A 242 13.14 -17.41 15.25
N ASN A 243 13.95 -18.35 14.79
CA ASN A 243 14.22 -18.51 13.37
C ASN A 243 13.13 -19.43 12.77
N PRO A 244 12.23 -18.92 11.91
CA PRO A 244 11.17 -19.74 11.30
C PRO A 244 11.70 -20.92 10.49
N LEU A 245 12.94 -20.86 10.01
CA LEU A 245 13.57 -21.97 9.27
C LEU A 245 13.99 -23.15 10.16
N ASP A 246 13.84 -23.04 11.49
CA ASP A 246 14.01 -24.14 12.42
C ASP A 246 12.69 -24.91 12.67
N ASP A 247 11.57 -24.46 12.08
CA ASP A 247 10.27 -25.15 12.16
C ASP A 247 10.25 -26.36 11.22
N GLU A 248 10.03 -27.54 11.80
CA GLU A 248 10.06 -28.82 11.06
C GLU A 248 9.00 -28.89 9.96
N GLU A 249 7.82 -28.29 10.16
CA GLU A 249 6.76 -28.26 9.16
C GLU A 249 7.16 -27.40 7.97
N ILE A 250 7.72 -26.22 8.22
CA ILE A 250 8.24 -25.34 7.16
C ILE A 250 9.36 -26.02 6.39
N LEU A 251 10.32 -26.63 7.07
CA LEU A 251 11.41 -27.35 6.42
C LEU A 251 10.90 -28.52 5.56
N SER A 252 9.93 -29.29 6.07
CA SER A 252 9.32 -30.39 5.31
C SER A 252 8.64 -29.89 4.03
N ASN A 253 7.88 -28.79 4.12
CA ASN A 253 7.23 -28.19 2.94
C ASN A 253 8.24 -27.62 1.94
N LEU A 254 9.32 -26.98 2.43
CA LEU A 254 10.40 -26.49 1.57
C LEU A 254 11.15 -27.63 0.88
N ASP A 255 11.33 -28.78 1.54
CA ASP A 255 11.94 -29.96 0.91
C ASP A 255 11.05 -30.51 -0.22
N ILE A 256 9.73 -30.49 -0.07
CA ILE A 256 8.80 -30.87 -1.15
C ILE A 256 8.87 -29.86 -2.30
N VAL A 257 8.88 -28.57 -2.02
CA VAL A 257 9.06 -27.52 -3.05
C VAL A 257 10.39 -27.71 -3.79
N ARG A 258 11.48 -27.97 -3.08
CA ARG A 258 12.78 -28.27 -3.68
C ARG A 258 12.74 -29.50 -4.56
N LYS A 259 12.04 -30.56 -4.12
CA LYS A 259 11.84 -31.79 -4.91
C LYS A 259 11.06 -31.49 -6.19
N MET A 260 9.96 -30.75 -6.10
CA MET A 260 9.20 -30.32 -7.27
C MET A 260 10.04 -29.51 -8.25
N TYR A 261 10.91 -28.63 -7.77
CA TYR A 261 11.85 -27.89 -8.61
C TYR A 261 12.87 -28.82 -9.31
N GLN A 262 13.49 -29.73 -8.55
CA GLN A 262 14.48 -30.67 -9.09
C GLN A 262 13.88 -31.61 -10.13
N GLU A 263 12.63 -32.00 -9.97
CA GLU A 263 11.91 -32.87 -10.92
C GLU A 263 11.29 -32.08 -12.08
N GLY A 264 11.44 -30.73 -12.11
CA GLY A 264 10.91 -29.84 -13.16
C GLY A 264 9.39 -29.72 -13.15
N ILE A 265 8.74 -29.98 -12.01
CA ILE A 265 7.32 -29.64 -11.78
C ILE A 265 7.17 -28.12 -11.65
N ILE A 266 8.12 -27.47 -10.99
CA ILE A 266 8.26 -26.02 -10.93
C ILE A 266 9.14 -25.55 -12.10
N ASN A 267 8.82 -24.39 -12.67
CA ASN A 267 9.58 -23.77 -13.75
C ASN A 267 11.05 -23.56 -13.38
N GLY A 268 11.96 -23.84 -14.33
CA GLY A 268 13.40 -23.82 -14.09
C GLY A 268 13.98 -22.42 -13.83
N ASP A 269 13.28 -21.35 -14.24
CA ASP A 269 13.64 -19.95 -14.01
C ASP A 269 13.07 -19.39 -12.70
N ALA A 270 12.38 -20.20 -11.89
CA ALA A 270 11.77 -19.75 -10.62
C ALA A 270 12.67 -18.88 -9.74
N PRO A 271 14.01 -19.14 -9.58
CA PRO A 271 14.85 -18.28 -8.75
C PRO A 271 15.01 -16.83 -9.25
N THR A 272 14.67 -16.57 -10.51
CA THR A 272 14.83 -15.26 -11.16
C THR A 272 13.55 -14.75 -11.81
N ALA A 273 12.50 -15.57 -11.87
CA ALA A 273 11.24 -15.21 -12.47
C ALA A 273 10.54 -14.10 -11.65
N ASP A 274 10.03 -13.09 -12.34
CA ASP A 274 9.18 -12.07 -11.73
C ASP A 274 7.73 -12.53 -11.66
N ASP A 275 6.95 -11.93 -10.75
CA ASP A 275 5.50 -12.09 -10.66
C ASP A 275 4.83 -11.42 -11.87
N SER A 276 4.88 -12.08 -13.01
CA SER A 276 4.19 -11.63 -14.22
C SER A 276 3.02 -12.55 -14.51
N SER A 277 1.86 -11.97 -14.80
CA SER A 277 0.67 -12.70 -15.25
C SER A 277 1.01 -13.51 -16.51
N LYS A 278 1.07 -14.82 -16.37
CA LYS A 278 1.34 -15.80 -17.44
C LYS A 278 0.40 -16.97 -17.26
N TYR A 279 0.04 -17.61 -18.36
CA TYR A 279 -0.65 -18.89 -18.24
C TYR A 279 0.20 -19.88 -17.43
N ALA A 280 -0.43 -20.50 -16.46
CA ALA A 280 0.11 -21.62 -15.69
C ALA A 280 -1.03 -22.61 -15.40
N MET A 281 -0.71 -23.89 -15.32
CA MET A 281 -1.69 -24.91 -14.96
C MET A 281 -1.99 -24.86 -13.45
N PHE A 282 -1.02 -24.41 -12.68
CA PHE A 282 -1.11 -24.20 -11.24
C PHE A 282 -0.16 -23.09 -10.79
N PHE A 283 -0.60 -22.32 -9.79
CA PHE A 283 0.23 -21.37 -9.05
C PHE A 283 -0.37 -21.10 -7.66
N VAL A 284 0.42 -20.47 -6.78
CA VAL A 284 -0.06 -20.00 -5.47
C VAL A 284 -0.23 -18.49 -5.54
N ALA A 285 -1.33 -18.00 -4.98
CA ALA A 285 -1.62 -16.58 -4.97
C ALA A 285 -2.31 -16.13 -3.69
N GLN A 286 -1.92 -14.95 -3.20
CA GLN A 286 -2.63 -14.24 -2.15
C GLN A 286 -3.90 -13.58 -2.71
N GLY A 287 -4.99 -13.69 -1.97
CA GLY A 287 -6.22 -13.00 -2.35
C GLY A 287 -7.45 -13.45 -1.56
N TRP A 288 -8.56 -13.59 -2.25
CA TRP A 288 -9.87 -13.88 -1.67
C TRP A 288 -10.63 -14.90 -2.53
N SER A 289 -11.65 -15.51 -1.98
CA SER A 289 -12.35 -16.64 -2.61
C SER A 289 -12.93 -16.37 -4.01
N GLY A 290 -13.24 -15.12 -4.36
CA GLY A 290 -13.75 -14.73 -5.68
C GLY A 290 -12.67 -14.39 -6.70
N ALA A 291 -11.40 -14.28 -6.30
CA ALA A 291 -10.32 -13.83 -7.17
C ALA A 291 -10.04 -14.77 -8.35
N ALA A 292 -10.36 -16.05 -8.23
CA ALA A 292 -10.26 -17.01 -9.33
C ALA A 292 -11.01 -16.52 -10.59
N LYS A 293 -12.23 -16.01 -10.40
CA LYS A 293 -13.09 -15.57 -11.51
C LYS A 293 -12.83 -14.12 -11.95
N THR A 294 -12.44 -13.26 -11.02
CA THR A 294 -12.38 -11.81 -11.27
C THR A 294 -10.98 -11.30 -11.57
N THR A 295 -9.95 -12.01 -11.14
CA THR A 295 -8.56 -11.55 -11.19
C THR A 295 -7.64 -12.61 -11.78
N TRP A 296 -7.53 -13.77 -11.12
CA TRP A 296 -6.49 -14.74 -11.49
C TRP A 296 -6.75 -15.40 -12.84
N GLY A 297 -7.98 -15.87 -13.08
CA GLY A 297 -8.35 -16.45 -14.37
C GLY A 297 -8.13 -15.47 -15.53
N PRO A 298 -8.78 -14.29 -15.52
CA PRO A 298 -8.60 -13.29 -16.58
C PRO A 298 -7.14 -12.85 -16.80
N ASN A 299 -6.40 -12.58 -15.73
CA ASN A 299 -5.03 -12.10 -15.83
C ASN A 299 -4.05 -13.16 -16.35
N ASN A 300 -4.33 -14.43 -16.11
CA ASN A 300 -3.46 -15.55 -16.53
C ASN A 300 -3.99 -16.31 -17.76
N GLY A 301 -5.08 -15.85 -18.36
CA GLY A 301 -5.68 -16.49 -19.55
C GLY A 301 -6.29 -17.86 -19.27
N ILE A 302 -6.74 -18.12 -18.03
CA ILE A 302 -7.38 -19.36 -17.59
C ILE A 302 -8.89 -19.17 -17.65
N ALA A 303 -9.54 -19.85 -18.59
CA ALA A 303 -10.99 -19.70 -18.82
C ALA A 303 -11.82 -20.29 -17.67
N ASN A 304 -11.41 -21.44 -17.15
CA ASN A 304 -12.06 -22.13 -16.03
C ASN A 304 -11.08 -22.18 -14.85
N CYS A 305 -11.01 -21.09 -14.11
CA CYS A 305 -10.10 -20.96 -12.99
C CYS A 305 -10.79 -21.34 -11.68
N SER A 306 -10.19 -22.22 -10.93
CA SER A 306 -10.59 -22.59 -9.56
C SER A 306 -9.52 -22.29 -8.55
N ALA A 307 -9.91 -22.15 -7.28
CA ALA A 307 -8.98 -21.87 -6.21
C ALA A 307 -9.46 -22.48 -4.89
N VAL A 308 -8.51 -23.10 -4.18
CA VAL A 308 -8.73 -23.69 -2.85
C VAL A 308 -7.82 -22.98 -1.87
N GLN A 309 -8.37 -22.54 -0.75
CA GLN A 309 -7.56 -21.87 0.28
C GLN A 309 -6.55 -22.86 0.88
N TYR A 310 -5.31 -22.41 1.00
CA TYR A 310 -4.23 -23.11 1.68
C TYR A 310 -3.95 -22.41 3.03
N GLY A 311 -3.90 -23.20 4.11
CA GLY A 311 -3.63 -22.71 5.44
C GLY A 311 -4.75 -21.81 6.02
N ASN A 312 -4.43 -21.06 7.05
CA ASN A 312 -5.36 -20.17 7.73
C ASN A 312 -5.29 -18.76 7.17
N THR A 313 -6.38 -18.01 7.32
CA THR A 313 -6.35 -16.56 7.15
C THR A 313 -5.70 -15.94 8.37
N VAL A 314 -4.74 -15.05 8.15
CA VAL A 314 -4.05 -14.32 9.21
C VAL A 314 -4.20 -12.81 9.06
N VAL A 315 -4.24 -12.12 10.21
CA VAL A 315 -4.12 -10.65 10.30
C VAL A 315 -2.97 -10.36 11.24
N SER A 316 -2.04 -9.56 10.80
CA SER A 316 -0.84 -9.22 11.55
C SER A 316 -0.49 -7.74 11.40
N ASN A 317 0.50 -7.27 12.15
CA ASN A 317 1.04 -5.92 11.95
C ASN A 317 1.49 -5.70 10.52
N THR A 318 2.12 -6.70 9.92
CA THR A 318 2.60 -6.68 8.54
C THR A 318 1.45 -6.48 7.55
N THR A 319 0.35 -7.22 7.70
CA THR A 319 -0.79 -7.14 6.78
C THR A 319 -1.57 -5.83 6.94
N VAL A 320 -1.73 -5.32 8.17
CA VAL A 320 -2.35 -4.03 8.44
C VAL A 320 -1.49 -2.89 7.91
N ARG A 321 -0.16 -2.97 8.07
CA ARG A 321 0.80 -2.00 7.54
C ARG A 321 1.03 -2.11 6.03
N GLY A 322 0.41 -3.04 5.36
CA GLY A 322 0.53 -3.20 3.90
C GLY A 322 0.13 -1.98 3.08
N SER A 323 -0.66 -1.07 3.67
CA SER A 323 -1.06 0.19 3.04
C SER A 323 -1.40 1.22 4.12
N ILE A 324 -0.62 2.28 4.21
CA ILE A 324 -0.77 3.38 5.18
C ILE A 324 -0.68 4.71 4.45
N ASN A 325 -1.46 5.69 4.87
CA ASN A 325 -1.36 7.07 4.44
C ASN A 325 -0.69 7.90 5.55
N GLY A 326 0.60 8.18 5.40
CA GLY A 326 1.38 8.99 6.32
C GLY A 326 1.22 10.49 6.04
N ILE A 327 1.24 11.31 7.09
CA ILE A 327 1.24 12.77 6.97
C ILE A 327 2.66 13.29 7.10
N TYR A 328 3.07 14.19 6.19
CA TYR A 328 4.42 14.76 6.20
C TYR A 328 4.68 15.57 7.47
N SER A 329 5.87 15.40 8.05
CA SER A 329 6.24 16.14 9.27
C SER A 329 6.26 17.66 9.09
N GLY A 330 6.44 18.16 7.87
CA GLY A 330 6.37 19.57 7.50
C GLY A 330 5.03 19.99 6.89
N CYS A 331 3.99 19.15 6.94
CA CYS A 331 2.64 19.49 6.45
C CYS A 331 2.11 20.71 7.18
N LYS A 332 1.63 21.70 6.42
CA LYS A 332 1.15 22.98 6.97
C LYS A 332 -0.28 22.91 7.48
N HIS A 333 -1.05 21.94 6.98
CA HIS A 333 -2.48 21.77 7.26
C HIS A 333 -2.80 20.30 7.60
N PRO A 334 -2.19 19.74 8.67
CA PRO A 334 -2.39 18.33 9.02
C PRO A 334 -3.84 18.04 9.45
N ASP A 335 -4.55 19.00 10.02
CA ASP A 335 -5.97 18.96 10.30
C ASP A 335 -6.79 18.72 9.01
N LYS A 336 -6.51 19.48 7.96
CA LYS A 336 -7.17 19.33 6.66
C LYS A 336 -6.82 18.02 5.97
N ALA A 337 -5.57 17.56 6.07
CA ALA A 337 -5.14 16.26 5.56
C ALA A 337 -5.92 15.11 6.24
N LEU A 338 -6.10 15.18 7.57
CA LEU A 338 -6.90 14.21 8.31
C LEU A 338 -8.39 14.27 7.97
N GLN A 339 -8.96 15.48 7.81
CA GLN A 339 -10.35 15.65 7.35
C GLN A 339 -10.57 15.06 5.95
N LEU A 340 -9.60 15.22 5.03
CA LEU A 340 -9.66 14.59 3.71
C LEU A 340 -9.66 13.05 3.83
N LEU A 341 -8.74 12.47 4.59
CA LEU A 341 -8.69 11.03 4.83
C LEU A 341 -9.97 10.52 5.51
N ASN A 342 -10.57 11.30 6.41
CA ASN A 342 -11.87 10.99 7.00
C ASN A 342 -12.94 10.86 5.93
N LEU A 343 -13.11 11.89 5.08
CA LEU A 343 -14.13 11.88 4.02
C LEU A 343 -13.94 10.75 3.01
N VAL A 344 -12.71 10.47 2.59
CA VAL A 344 -12.41 9.35 1.66
C VAL A 344 -12.92 8.01 2.19
N ASN A 345 -12.94 7.84 3.50
CA ASN A 345 -13.36 6.58 4.12
C ASN A 345 -14.82 6.59 4.58
N THR A 346 -15.41 7.73 4.92
CA THR A 346 -16.73 7.83 5.57
C THR A 346 -17.82 8.42 4.68
N ASP A 347 -17.47 9.28 3.72
CA ASP A 347 -18.41 9.84 2.75
C ASP A 347 -18.46 8.95 1.49
N SER A 348 -19.62 8.34 1.24
CA SER A 348 -19.79 7.40 0.13
C SER A 348 -19.53 8.04 -1.23
N LYS A 349 -19.89 9.31 -1.43
CA LYS A 349 -19.69 10.02 -2.69
C LYS A 349 -18.21 10.27 -2.96
N VAL A 350 -17.45 10.72 -1.94
CA VAL A 350 -16.00 10.91 -2.04
C VAL A 350 -15.32 9.58 -2.29
N ARG A 351 -15.71 8.54 -1.56
CA ARG A 351 -15.19 7.19 -1.74
C ARG A 351 -15.43 6.67 -3.16
N ASP A 352 -16.62 6.83 -3.71
CA ASP A 352 -16.97 6.34 -5.03
C ASP A 352 -16.14 7.03 -6.12
N TRP A 353 -15.87 8.35 -6.02
CA TRP A 353 -14.93 9.04 -6.90
C TRP A 353 -13.51 8.50 -6.82
N PHE A 354 -13.04 8.13 -5.63
CA PHE A 354 -11.70 7.52 -5.49
C PHE A 354 -11.63 6.09 -6.02
N TYR A 355 -12.73 5.32 -5.90
CA TYR A 355 -12.75 3.92 -6.34
C TYR A 355 -13.05 3.77 -7.84
N TYR A 356 -13.92 4.60 -8.38
CA TYR A 356 -14.52 4.35 -9.70
C TYR A 356 -14.21 5.45 -10.72
N GLY A 357 -13.70 6.61 -10.31
CA GLY A 357 -13.39 7.72 -11.22
C GLY A 357 -14.48 8.78 -11.29
N ALA A 358 -14.66 9.40 -12.45
CA ALA A 358 -15.60 10.49 -12.67
C ALA A 358 -17.05 9.97 -12.84
N GLU A 359 -17.99 10.50 -12.04
CA GLU A 359 -19.42 10.17 -12.10
C GLU A 359 -20.01 10.49 -13.47
N GLY A 360 -20.81 9.57 -14.02
CA GLY A 360 -21.46 9.70 -15.33
C GLY A 360 -20.55 9.40 -16.52
N LYS A 361 -19.27 9.06 -16.27
CA LYS A 361 -18.29 8.66 -17.28
C LYS A 361 -17.70 7.28 -16.98
N ASP A 362 -17.21 7.09 -15.77
CA ASP A 362 -16.53 5.86 -15.35
C ASP A 362 -17.48 4.93 -14.56
N PHE A 363 -18.53 5.49 -13.98
CA PHE A 363 -19.62 4.75 -13.31
C PHE A 363 -20.95 5.49 -13.39
#